data_86da36e1b3706a7c1138041bc5c6577a
#
_entry.id   86da36e1b3706a7c1138041bc5c6577a
#
_cell.length_a   1.000
_cell.length_b   1.000
_cell.length_c   1.000
_cell.angle_alpha   90.00
_cell.angle_beta   90.00
_cell.angle_gamma   90.00
#
_symmetry.space_group_name_H-M   'P 1'
#
loop_
_entity.id
_entity.type
_entity.pdbx_description
1 polymer ?
#
loop_
_entity_poly.entity_id
_entity_poly.type
_entity_poly.pdbx_seq_one_letter_code
_entity_poly.pdbx_strand_id
1 'polypeptide(L)'
;MPDAMIREMIPLFKSYGIKKAALFGSVARGQNTPDSDVDLVVSFEKKYDLLDIVGLKQDLEEALQVPFDVITYESLKSGAFADSVYTDERVIYG
;
A
#
# COMPACT_ATOMS: atom_id res chain seq x y z
N MET A 1 -6.89 7.92 6.58
CA MET A 1 -5.46 8.14 6.90
C MET A 1 -5.13 9.62 6.70
N PRO A 2 -4.48 10.27 7.66
CA PRO A 2 -4.14 11.69 7.52
C PRO A 2 -3.17 11.96 6.37
N ASP A 3 -3.32 13.11 5.73
CA ASP A 3 -2.45 13.51 4.63
C ASP A 3 -0.97 13.59 5.03
N ALA A 4 -0.69 13.94 6.28
CA ALA A 4 0.68 13.97 6.79
C ALA A 4 1.34 12.59 6.72
N MET A 5 0.60 11.53 7.05
CA MET A 5 1.11 10.17 6.96
C MET A 5 1.35 9.76 5.52
N ILE A 6 0.45 10.12 4.62
CA ILE A 6 0.61 9.84 3.19
C ILE A 6 1.88 10.51 2.66
N ARG A 7 2.12 11.76 3.06
CA ARG A 7 3.32 12.49 2.63
C ARG A 7 4.61 11.83 3.11
N GLU A 8 4.59 11.19 4.27
CA GLU A 8 5.76 10.45 4.77
C GLU A 8 6.02 9.18 3.97
N MET A 9 4.99 8.62 3.33
CA MET A 9 5.12 7.43 2.52
C MET A 9 5.76 7.71 1.15
N ILE A 10 5.55 8.90 0.61
CA ILE A 10 5.98 9.24 -0.76
C ILE A 10 7.49 9.07 -0.99
N PRO A 11 8.39 9.54 -0.11
CA PRO A 11 9.81 9.31 -0.30
C PRO A 11 10.20 7.84 -0.36
N LEU A 12 9.49 7.02 0.41
CA LEU A 12 9.72 5.57 0.40
C LEU A 12 9.26 4.95 -0.91
N PHE A 13 8.12 5.38 -1.44
CA PHE A 13 7.67 4.93 -2.76
C PHE A 13 8.70 5.26 -3.84
N LYS A 14 9.22 6.46 -3.81
CA LYS A 14 10.26 6.88 -4.78
C LYS A 14 11.52 6.05 -4.63
N SER A 15 11.94 5.79 -3.40
CA SER A 15 13.14 5.01 -3.10
C SER A 15 13.05 3.59 -3.63
N TYR A 16 11.87 2.98 -3.60
CA TYR A 16 11.66 1.62 -4.07
C TYR A 16 11.25 1.52 -5.54
N GLY A 17 11.15 2.64 -6.25
CA GLY A 17 10.73 2.62 -7.65
C GLY A 17 9.28 2.26 -7.83
N ILE A 18 8.43 2.72 -6.93
CA ILE A 18 6.99 2.49 -7.03
C ILE A 18 6.42 3.37 -8.14
N LYS A 19 5.60 2.79 -8.99
CA LYS A 19 4.88 3.49 -10.06
C LYS A 19 3.53 4.00 -9.58
N LYS A 20 2.83 3.19 -8.80
CA LYS A 20 1.49 3.50 -8.29
C LYS A 20 1.29 2.85 -6.94
N ALA A 21 0.64 3.55 -6.03
CA ALA A 21 0.27 3.01 -4.73
C ALA A 21 -1.13 3.46 -4.37
N ALA A 22 -1.92 2.56 -3.79
CA ALA A 22 -3.28 2.84 -3.36
C ALA A 22 -3.57 2.15 -2.04
N LEU A 23 -4.37 2.81 -1.22
CA LEU A 23 -4.94 2.21 -0.02
C LEU A 23 -6.19 1.44 -0.40
N PHE A 24 -6.43 0.32 0.27
CA PHE A 24 -7.67 -0.43 0.11
C PHE A 24 -8.11 -0.97 1.48
N GLY A 25 -9.21 -1.71 1.51
CA GLY A 25 -9.70 -2.28 2.75
C GLY A 25 -10.29 -1.24 3.70
N SER A 26 -10.22 -1.50 5.01
CA SER A 26 -10.88 -0.68 6.01
C SER A 26 -10.38 0.76 6.06
N VAL A 27 -9.08 0.98 5.85
CA VAL A 27 -8.51 2.34 5.84
C VAL A 27 -9.10 3.15 4.68
N ALA A 28 -9.18 2.57 3.49
CA ALA A 28 -9.75 3.24 2.32
C ALA A 28 -11.23 3.58 2.51
N ARG A 29 -11.96 2.73 3.22
CA ARG A 29 -13.38 2.93 3.52
C ARG A 29 -13.63 3.85 4.72
N GLY A 30 -12.57 4.28 5.42
CA GLY A 30 -12.72 5.10 6.62
C GLY A 30 -13.24 4.33 7.84
N GLN A 31 -13.13 3.01 7.83
CA GLN A 31 -13.60 2.13 8.90
C GLN A 31 -12.50 1.58 9.77
N ASN A 32 -11.29 2.13 9.63
CA ASN A 32 -10.14 1.64 10.37
C ASN A 32 -10.21 2.02 11.85
N THR A 33 -9.67 1.13 12.69
CA THR A 33 -9.44 1.38 14.10
C THR A 33 -7.95 1.61 14.33
N PRO A 34 -7.54 2.08 15.53
CA PRO A 34 -6.10 2.27 15.81
C PRO A 34 -5.26 0.99 15.65
N ASP A 35 -5.90 -0.17 15.80
CA ASP A 35 -5.21 -1.46 15.71
C ASP A 35 -5.32 -2.09 14.31
N SER A 36 -5.99 -1.42 13.37
CA SER A 36 -6.15 -1.96 12.01
C SER A 36 -4.84 -1.86 11.23
N ASP A 37 -4.56 -2.90 10.44
CA ASP A 37 -3.47 -2.87 9.48
C ASP A 37 -3.81 -1.91 8.35
N VAL A 38 -2.79 -1.26 7.81
CA VAL A 38 -2.95 -0.45 6.59
C VAL A 38 -2.76 -1.36 5.39
N ASP A 39 -3.81 -1.54 4.60
CA ASP A 39 -3.77 -2.36 3.39
C ASP A 39 -3.33 -1.49 2.20
N LEU A 40 -2.22 -1.87 1.59
CA LEU A 40 -1.59 -1.10 0.52
C LEU A 40 -1.36 -1.99 -0.70
N VAL A 41 -1.77 -1.52 -1.87
CA VAL A 41 -1.48 -2.17 -3.14
C VAL A 41 -0.56 -1.30 -3.96
N VAL A 42 0.51 -1.88 -4.50
CA VAL A 42 1.55 -1.14 -5.22
C VAL A 42 1.86 -1.76 -6.57
N SER A 43 2.38 -0.92 -7.46
CA SER A 43 2.95 -1.32 -8.75
C SER A 43 4.37 -0.76 -8.83
N PHE A 44 5.32 -1.56 -9.28
CA PHE A 44 6.72 -1.15 -9.44
C PHE A 44 6.99 -0.71 -10.89
N GLU A 45 7.89 0.24 -11.07
CA GLU A 45 8.28 0.71 -12.40
C GLU A 45 9.15 -0.30 -13.14
N LYS A 46 9.93 -1.08 -12.38
CA LYS A 46 10.90 -2.04 -12.91
C LYS A 46 10.68 -3.40 -12.27
N LYS A 47 11.48 -4.37 -12.68
CA LYS A 47 11.46 -5.68 -12.03
C LYS A 47 11.74 -5.54 -10.53
N TYR A 48 11.02 -6.32 -9.77
CA TYR A 48 11.16 -6.37 -8.31
C TYR A 48 11.13 -7.83 -7.87
N ASP A 49 11.56 -8.08 -6.65
CA ASP A 49 11.45 -9.39 -6.03
C ASP A 49 10.76 -9.27 -4.67
N LEU A 50 10.65 -10.39 -3.98
CA LEU A 50 10.01 -10.43 -2.66
C LEU A 50 10.72 -9.53 -1.65
N LEU A 51 12.03 -9.41 -1.75
CA LEU A 51 12.81 -8.57 -0.83
C LEU A 51 12.44 -7.09 -0.96
N ASP A 52 12.11 -6.64 -2.18
CA ASP A 52 11.65 -5.27 -2.38
C ASP A 52 10.32 -5.02 -1.67
N ILE A 53 9.40 -5.98 -1.74
CA ILE A 53 8.10 -5.88 -1.07
C ILE A 53 8.29 -5.89 0.44
N VAL A 54 9.07 -6.81 0.96
CA VAL A 54 9.33 -6.92 2.41
C VAL A 54 10.05 -5.67 2.92
N GLY A 55 11.04 -5.17 2.18
CA GLY A 55 11.77 -3.97 2.54
C GLY A 55 10.86 -2.75 2.61
N LEU A 56 10.00 -2.56 1.60
CA LEU A 56 9.04 -1.47 1.59
C LEU A 56 8.09 -1.56 2.79
N LYS A 57 7.55 -2.74 3.05
CA LYS A 57 6.68 -2.97 4.20
C LYS A 57 7.37 -2.59 5.51
N GLN A 58 8.59 -3.07 5.73
CA GLN A 58 9.34 -2.79 6.95
C GLN A 58 9.65 -1.31 7.12
N ASP A 59 10.06 -0.65 6.03
CA ASP A 59 10.37 0.78 6.08
C ASP A 59 9.13 1.61 6.35
N LEU A 60 7.99 1.25 5.77
CA LEU A 60 6.71 1.92 6.05
C LEU A 60 6.30 1.74 7.52
N GLU A 61 6.41 0.52 8.04
CA GLU A 61 6.05 0.23 9.43
C GLU A 61 6.96 0.98 10.40
N GLU A 62 8.24 1.06 10.08
CA GLU A 62 9.19 1.78 10.91
C GLU A 62 8.93 3.29 10.89
N ALA A 63 8.69 3.85 9.72
CA ALA A 63 8.48 5.30 9.58
C ALA A 63 7.16 5.76 10.19
N LEU A 64 6.10 4.97 10.06
CA LEU A 64 4.75 5.37 10.44
C LEU A 64 4.27 4.73 11.74
N GLN A 65 4.99 3.74 12.26
CA GLN A 65 4.69 3.05 13.52
C GLN A 65 3.30 2.43 13.54
N VAL A 66 2.84 1.92 12.39
CA VAL A 66 1.59 1.16 12.26
C VAL A 66 1.84 -0.07 11.40
N PRO A 67 1.10 -1.16 11.58
CA PRO A 67 1.25 -2.35 10.74
C PRO A 67 0.80 -2.07 9.31
N PHE A 68 1.51 -2.63 8.35
CA PHE A 68 1.17 -2.56 6.93
C PHE A 68 1.03 -3.96 6.36
N ASP A 69 0.09 -4.11 5.44
CA ASP A 69 -0.04 -5.29 4.59
C ASP A 69 0.13 -4.82 3.14
N VAL A 70 1.22 -5.23 2.51
CA VAL A 70 1.58 -4.73 1.17
C VAL A 70 1.42 -5.84 0.16
N ILE A 71 0.59 -5.59 -0.85
CA ILE A 71 0.42 -6.49 -1.99
C ILE A 71 0.73 -5.73 -3.28
N THR A 72 0.89 -6.47 -4.38
CA THR A 72 1.12 -5.85 -5.69
C THR A 72 -0.13 -6.00 -6.56
N TYR A 73 -0.31 -5.05 -7.49
CA TYR A 73 -1.39 -5.17 -8.48
C TYR A 73 -1.24 -6.45 -9.30
N GLU A 74 -0.01 -6.87 -9.58
CA GLU A 74 0.27 -8.08 -10.36
C GLU A 74 -0.18 -9.35 -9.65
N SER A 75 -0.23 -9.34 -8.32
CA SER A 75 -0.69 -10.48 -7.54
C SER A 75 -2.21 -10.62 -7.54
N LEU A 76 -2.93 -9.57 -7.94
CA LEU A 76 -4.39 -9.59 -7.99
C LEU A 76 -4.84 -10.38 -9.20
N LYS A 77 -5.58 -11.45 -8.95
CA LYS A 77 -6.21 -12.26 -9.99
C LYS A 77 -7.69 -11.94 -10.01
N SER A 78 -8.39 -12.33 -11.07
CA SER A 78 -9.84 -12.12 -11.12
C SER A 78 -10.53 -12.89 -9.98
N GLY A 79 -11.59 -12.29 -9.43
CA GLY A 79 -12.34 -12.84 -8.32
C GLY A 79 -12.80 -11.78 -7.34
N ALA A 80 -13.48 -12.22 -6.29
CA ALA A 80 -14.11 -11.31 -5.32
C ALA A 80 -13.09 -10.42 -4.62
N PHE A 81 -11.92 -10.94 -4.27
CA PHE A 81 -10.90 -10.15 -3.59
C PHE A 81 -10.35 -9.04 -4.51
N ALA A 82 -10.01 -9.37 -5.76
CA ALA A 82 -9.52 -8.38 -6.71
C ALA A 82 -10.57 -7.31 -6.98
N ASP A 83 -11.83 -7.72 -7.16
CA ASP A 83 -12.93 -6.79 -7.35
C ASP A 83 -13.08 -5.85 -6.17
N SER A 84 -12.95 -6.36 -4.95
CA SER A 84 -13.01 -5.57 -3.73
C SER A 84 -11.89 -4.52 -3.69
N VAL A 85 -10.66 -4.92 -4.04
CA VAL A 85 -9.53 -3.99 -4.07
C VAL A 85 -9.77 -2.87 -5.08
N TYR A 86 -10.16 -3.22 -6.30
CA TYR A 86 -10.39 -2.22 -7.36
C TYR A 86 -11.58 -1.32 -7.06
N THR A 87 -12.57 -1.80 -6.34
CA THR A 87 -13.72 -1.00 -5.93
C THR A 87 -13.36 -0.03 -4.81
N ASP A 88 -12.57 -0.49 -3.82
CA ASP A 88 -12.26 0.27 -2.61
C ASP A 88 -11.00 1.12 -2.74
N GLU A 89 -10.17 0.91 -3.75
CA GLU A 89 -8.85 1.54 -3.80
C GLU A 89 -8.96 3.08 -3.81
N ARG A 90 -8.06 3.68 -3.02
CA ARG A 90 -7.84 5.12 -3.01
C ARG A 90 -6.38 5.36 -3.38
N VAL A 91 -6.15 5.85 -4.59
CA VAL A 91 -4.79 6.10 -5.08
C VAL A 91 -4.17 7.23 -4.29
N ILE A 92 -2.97 6.98 -3.74
CA ILE A 92 -2.21 7.97 -2.98
C ILE A 92 -0.90 8.35 -3.65
N TYR A 93 -0.50 7.64 -4.69
CA TYR A 93 0.73 7.91 -5.43
C TYR A 93 0.61 7.35 -6.84
N GLY A 94 1.02 8.12 -7.83
CA GLY A 94 0.98 7.73 -9.23
C GLY A 94 -0.32 8.16 -9.93
#